data_ba688967a77526cbb886e0b9a3cdb0b5
#
_entry.id   ba688967a77526cbb886e0b9a3cdb0b5
#
_cell.length_a   1.000
_cell.length_b   1.000
_cell.length_c   1.000
_cell.angle_alpha   90.00
_cell.angle_beta   90.00
_cell.angle_gamma   90.00
#
_symmetry.space_group_name_H-M   'P 1'
#
loop_
_entity.id
_entity.type
_entity.pdbx_description
1 polymer ?
#
loop_
_entity_poly.entity_id
_entity_poly.type
_entity_poly.pdbx_seq_one_letter_code
_entity_poly.pdbx_strand_id
1 'polypeptide(L)' 'MIVNGWYYCPAGHKTGQKIEENSNIENTPIWCKHCKKAYYPVIKDGKIKQHGGTREVND' A
#
# COMPACT_ATOMS: atom_id res chain seq x y z
N MET A 1 1.37 -6.05 -1.86
CA MET A 1 2.08 -7.20 -1.25
C MET A 1 2.65 -6.78 0.10
N ILE A 2 2.56 -7.64 1.07
CA ILE A 2 3.10 -7.35 2.41
C ILE A 2 4.22 -8.34 2.68
N VAL A 3 5.42 -7.81 2.99
CA VAL A 3 6.60 -8.62 3.28
C VAL A 3 7.22 -8.13 4.57
N ASN A 4 7.36 -9.02 5.54
CA ASN A 4 7.95 -8.71 6.84
C ASN A 4 7.31 -7.50 7.54
N GLY A 5 5.99 -7.32 7.35
CA GLY A 5 5.26 -6.23 7.96
C GLY A 5 5.36 -4.91 7.23
N TRP A 6 5.83 -4.90 5.99
CA TRP A 6 5.90 -3.70 5.17
C TRP A 6 5.08 -3.86 3.91
N TYR A 7 4.38 -2.80 3.53
CA TYR A 7 3.62 -2.80 2.29
C TYR A 7 4.55 -2.55 1.11
N TYR A 8 4.45 -3.42 0.09
CA TYR A 8 5.15 -3.27 -1.18
C TYR A 8 4.12 -2.97 -2.26
N CYS A 9 4.45 -2.04 -3.14
CA CYS A 9 3.57 -1.73 -4.26
C CYS A 9 3.48 -2.92 -5.23
N PRO A 10 2.48 -2.95 -6.14
CA PRO A 10 2.35 -4.06 -7.08
C PRO A 10 3.57 -4.29 -7.96
N ALA A 11 4.40 -3.27 -8.16
CA ALA A 11 5.64 -3.41 -8.91
C ALA A 11 6.80 -3.99 -8.08
N GLY A 12 6.56 -4.24 -6.78
CA GLY A 12 7.57 -4.85 -5.93
C GLY A 12 8.48 -3.89 -5.19
N HIS A 13 8.12 -2.60 -5.14
CA HIS A 13 8.92 -1.62 -4.41
C HIS A 13 8.44 -1.51 -2.96
N LYS A 14 9.38 -1.49 -2.03
CA LYS A 14 9.05 -1.28 -0.63
C LYS A 14 8.59 0.17 -0.43
N THR A 15 7.43 0.31 0.18
CA THR A 15 6.96 1.63 0.61
C THR A 15 7.34 1.84 2.06
N GLY A 16 7.09 3.00 2.61
CA GLY A 16 7.35 3.26 4.02
C GLY A 16 6.21 2.87 4.95
N GLN A 17 5.20 2.16 4.45
CA GLN A 17 4.02 1.85 5.25
C GLN A 17 4.20 0.55 6.01
N LYS A 18 4.20 0.65 7.34
CA LYS A 18 4.25 -0.50 8.23
C LYS A 18 2.85 -1.11 8.36
N ILE A 19 2.78 -2.43 8.26
CA ILE A 19 1.53 -3.16 8.41
C ILE A 19 1.65 -4.06 9.63
N GLU A 20 0.77 -3.86 10.59
CA GLU A 20 0.69 -4.71 11.77
C GLU A 20 -0.31 -5.84 11.52
N GLU A 21 -0.31 -6.86 12.38
CA GLU A 21 -1.18 -8.01 12.17
C GLU A 21 -2.66 -7.69 12.31
N ASN A 22 -3.00 -6.55 12.92
CA ASN A 22 -4.39 -6.09 13.04
C ASN A 22 -4.63 -4.77 12.31
N SER A 23 -3.75 -4.41 11.39
CA SER A 23 -3.91 -3.17 10.63
C SER A 23 -5.13 -3.22 9.73
N ASN A 24 -5.87 -2.13 9.72
CA ASN A 24 -7.00 -1.93 8.81
C ASN A 24 -6.74 -0.64 8.03
N ILE A 25 -6.63 -0.75 6.72
CA ILE A 25 -6.37 0.39 5.85
C ILE A 25 -7.40 0.39 4.74
N GLU A 26 -8.08 1.51 4.59
CA GLU A 26 -9.11 1.69 3.58
C GLU A 26 -9.18 3.17 3.25
N ASN A 27 -9.31 3.49 1.98
CA ASN A 27 -9.38 4.88 1.52
C ASN A 27 -8.18 5.73 1.95
N THR A 28 -7.03 5.09 2.15
CA THR A 28 -5.82 5.76 2.59
C THR A 28 -4.74 5.60 1.54
N PRO A 29 -4.17 6.70 1.03
CA PRO A 29 -3.13 6.60 0.03
C PRO A 29 -1.83 6.11 0.64
N ILE A 30 -1.17 5.18 -0.05
CA ILE A 30 0.17 4.74 0.29
C ILE A 30 1.08 5.12 -0.87
N TRP A 31 1.96 6.06 -0.62
CA TRP A 31 2.82 6.60 -1.66
C TRP A 31 4.00 5.68 -1.94
N CYS A 32 4.24 5.40 -3.22
CA CYS A 32 5.44 4.71 -3.68
C CYS A 32 6.31 5.71 -4.43
N LYS A 33 7.43 6.09 -3.84
CA LYS A 33 8.32 7.09 -4.44
C LYS A 33 8.99 6.59 -5.73
N HIS A 34 9.10 5.28 -5.90
CA HIS A 34 9.69 4.71 -7.11
C HIS A 34 8.72 4.74 -8.28
N CYS A 35 7.45 4.47 -8.01
CA CYS A 35 6.41 4.53 -9.04
C CYS A 35 5.85 5.93 -9.22
N LYS A 36 6.07 6.80 -8.25
CA LYS A 36 5.48 8.15 -8.17
C LYS A 36 3.97 8.09 -8.26
N LYS A 37 3.38 7.15 -7.53
CA LYS A 37 1.94 6.91 -7.49
C LYS A 37 1.51 6.62 -6.07
N ALA A 38 0.27 6.99 -5.77
CA ALA A 38 -0.37 6.58 -4.53
C ALA A 38 -1.25 5.37 -4.81
N TYR A 39 -1.15 4.37 -3.97
CA TYR A 39 -1.96 3.16 -4.06
C TYR A 39 -2.98 3.17 -2.92
N TYR A 40 -4.16 2.62 -3.19
CA TYR A 40 -5.26 2.61 -2.24
C TYR A 40 -5.69 1.17 -1.95
N PRO A 41 -4.84 0.36 -1.31
CA PRO A 41 -5.22 -1.02 -1.02
C PRO A 41 -6.24 -1.08 0.10
N VAL A 42 -7.04 -2.12 0.10
CA VAL A 42 -7.89 -2.46 1.24
C VAL A 42 -7.17 -3.54 2.03
N ILE A 43 -6.79 -3.20 3.26
CA ILE A 43 -6.08 -4.10 4.15
C ILE A 43 -6.93 -4.29 5.39
N LYS A 44 -7.21 -5.54 5.75
CA LYS A 44 -7.95 -5.88 6.95
C LYS A 44 -7.23 -6.99 7.68
N ASP A 45 -7.09 -6.82 9.00
CA ASP A 45 -6.38 -7.76 9.86
C ASP A 45 -4.98 -8.07 9.34
N GLY A 46 -4.30 -7.03 8.86
CA GLY A 46 -2.94 -7.14 8.35
C GLY A 46 -2.79 -7.84 7.01
N LYS A 47 -3.90 -8.10 6.32
CA LYS A 47 -3.89 -8.82 5.04
C LYS A 47 -4.55 -7.99 3.95
N ILE A 48 -3.99 -8.04 2.75
CA ILE A 48 -4.56 -7.33 1.61
C ILE A 48 -5.82 -8.06 1.14
N LYS A 49 -6.93 -7.35 1.10
CA LYS A 49 -8.20 -7.86 0.57
C LYS A 49 -8.39 -7.42 -0.88
N GLN A 50 -7.97 -6.21 -1.22
CA GLN A 50 -8.02 -5.68 -2.58
C GLN A 50 -6.81 -4.79 -2.77
N HIS A 51 -6.27 -4.80 -3.99
CA HIS A 51 -5.14 -3.92 -4.30
C HIS A 51 -5.60 -2.49 -4.56
N GLY A 52 -6.88 -2.28 -4.81
CA GLY A 52 -7.44 -0.96 -5.02
C GLY A 52 -6.94 -0.31 -6.30
N GLY A 53 -7.24 0.99 -6.42
CA GLY A 53 -6.78 1.78 -7.53
C GLY A 53 -5.47 2.50 -7.25
N THR A 54 -4.98 3.19 -8.26
CA THR A 54 -3.80 4.03 -8.14
C THR A 54 -4.13 5.45 -8.57
N ARG A 55 -3.43 6.41 -8.03
CA ARG A 55 -3.47 7.78 -8.49
C ARG A 55 -2.08 8.27 -8.75
N GLU A 56 -1.88 8.82 -9.94
CA GLU A 56 -0.67 9.56 -10.23
C GLU A 56 -0.82 10.95 -9.64
N VAL A 57 0.22 11.41 -9.00
CA VAL A 57 0.28 12.78 -8.52
C VAL A 57 1.10 13.57 -9.53
N ASN A 58 0.42 14.48 -10.22
CA ASN A 58 1.09 15.42 -11.12
C ASN A 58 1.40 16.67 -10.34
N ASP A 59 2.64 16.89 -10.14
CA ASP A 59 3.10 18.15 -9.53
C ASP A 59 3.23 19.23 -10.58
#